data_a3787d35d4ce164630a7ea7c095bac24
#
_entry.id   a3787d35d4ce164630a7ea7c095bac24
#
_cell.length_a   1.000
_cell.length_b   1.000
_cell.length_c   1.000
_cell.angle_alpha   90.00
_cell.angle_beta   90.00
_cell.angle_gamma   90.00
#
_symmetry.space_group_name_H-M   'P 1'
#
loop_
_entity.id
_entity.type
_entity.pdbx_description
1 polymer ?
#
loop_
_entity_poly.entity_id
_entity_poly.type
_entity_poly.pdbx_seq_one_letter_code
_entity_poly.pdbx_strand_id
1 'polypeptide(L)'
;MKLKLWGVRGSIPSPGPQTMKYGGNTVCLELRFKAADRLIIIDAGSGIRELGNYMMSHDLPKGPIRTEIYLTHTHWDHIMGFLFFTPIYIPGTKIKIYAPVHFGDEPLENVMGGQLAYRYFPVRQAELASEIEYIDLKEGRFDLGDGIMLTTKYLNHPLLCLGYRFEYAGKVFCTAYDTEPFQNFFCTDPDDPSYDEIMASDGEQAAKEQNELVEAFFAGADLLIYDAQYTQKEYNSSKVGWGHSSFEHAIAAAKRAGVKRLALFHHEPVRTDSEIDELTEKYCNPGYSGDTEVFFAREGMEIEL
;
A
#
# COMPACT_ATOMS: atom_id res chain seq x y z
N MET A 1 13.03 -12.84 3.06
CA MET A 1 11.68 -12.54 2.53
C MET A 1 11.77 -12.37 1.03
N LYS A 2 10.75 -12.84 0.28
CA LYS A 2 10.66 -12.58 -1.16
C LYS A 2 9.36 -11.85 -1.43
N LEU A 3 9.46 -10.72 -2.14
CA LEU A 3 8.33 -9.91 -2.53
C LEU A 3 8.13 -10.00 -4.04
N LYS A 4 6.86 -9.90 -4.50
CA LYS A 4 6.52 -9.74 -5.90
C LYS A 4 5.37 -8.75 -6.04
N LEU A 5 5.54 -7.80 -6.95
CA LEU A 5 4.55 -6.78 -7.25
C LEU A 5 3.63 -7.27 -8.37
N TRP A 6 2.33 -7.38 -8.09
CA TRP A 6 1.31 -7.82 -9.04
C TRP A 6 0.46 -6.68 -9.58
N GLY A 7 0.51 -5.53 -8.92
CA GLY A 7 -0.11 -4.29 -9.33
C GLY A 7 0.56 -3.12 -8.62
N VAL A 8 0.74 -2.01 -9.33
CA VAL A 8 1.51 -0.84 -8.88
C VAL A 8 0.80 0.49 -9.17
N ARG A 9 -0.35 0.43 -9.85
CA ARG A 9 -1.13 1.59 -10.27
C ARG A 9 -2.09 2.02 -9.16
N GLY A 10 -2.30 3.34 -9.02
CA GLY A 10 -3.29 3.90 -8.10
C GLY A 10 -4.65 4.13 -8.74
N SER A 11 -5.65 4.32 -7.92
CA SER A 11 -7.01 4.79 -8.20
C SER A 11 -7.85 3.89 -9.13
N ILE A 12 -7.34 3.48 -10.29
CA ILE A 12 -8.05 2.64 -11.26
C ILE A 12 -7.08 1.85 -12.14
N PRO A 13 -7.44 0.62 -12.58
CA PRO A 13 -6.65 -0.10 -13.58
C PRO A 13 -6.50 0.72 -14.86
N SER A 14 -5.28 0.84 -15.35
CA SER A 14 -4.94 1.64 -16.53
C SER A 14 -4.20 0.79 -17.57
N PRO A 15 -4.86 -0.24 -18.15
CA PRO A 15 -4.26 -1.07 -19.18
C PRO A 15 -4.14 -0.33 -20.51
N GLY A 16 -3.00 -0.42 -21.17
CA GLY A 16 -2.83 0.20 -22.48
C GLY A 16 -1.37 0.18 -22.94
N PRO A 17 -1.13 0.50 -24.23
CA PRO A 17 0.22 0.46 -24.79
C PRO A 17 1.19 1.43 -24.08
N GLN A 18 0.68 2.45 -23.41
CA GLN A 18 1.49 3.47 -22.72
C GLN A 18 1.77 3.14 -21.25
N THR A 19 1.29 2.00 -20.74
CA THR A 19 1.41 1.58 -19.35
C THR A 19 1.95 0.14 -19.22
N MET A 20 2.38 -0.48 -20.32
CA MET A 20 2.80 -1.88 -20.33
C MET A 20 4.12 -2.11 -19.61
N LYS A 21 5.02 -1.14 -19.62
CA LYS A 21 6.37 -1.28 -19.04
C LYS A 21 6.34 -1.30 -17.51
N TYR A 22 5.58 -0.39 -16.91
CA TYR A 22 5.46 -0.31 -15.45
C TYR A 22 4.26 -1.07 -14.92
N GLY A 23 3.23 -1.26 -15.73
CA GLY A 23 2.03 -2.02 -15.39
C GLY A 23 0.78 -1.15 -15.21
N GLY A 24 -0.37 -1.74 -15.46
CA GLY A 24 -1.68 -1.08 -15.38
C GLY A 24 -2.60 -1.64 -14.30
N ASN A 25 -2.21 -2.68 -13.57
CA ASN A 25 -3.00 -3.22 -12.47
C ASN A 25 -2.86 -2.39 -11.19
N THR A 26 -3.96 -2.29 -10.45
CA THR A 26 -3.96 -1.64 -9.14
C THR A 26 -3.39 -2.56 -8.05
N VAL A 27 -3.15 -1.97 -6.91
CA VAL A 27 -2.29 -2.42 -5.82
C VAL A 27 -2.49 -3.88 -5.43
N CYS A 28 -1.44 -4.69 -5.57
CA CYS A 28 -1.35 -6.03 -4.99
C CYS A 28 0.12 -6.43 -4.83
N LEU A 29 0.51 -6.80 -3.64
CA LEU A 29 1.84 -7.28 -3.31
C LEU A 29 1.76 -8.68 -2.71
N GLU A 30 2.61 -9.57 -3.18
CA GLU A 30 2.86 -10.88 -2.61
C GLU A 30 4.12 -10.85 -1.74
N LEU A 31 4.02 -11.37 -0.51
CA LEU A 31 5.12 -11.50 0.43
C LEU A 31 5.24 -12.95 0.90
N ARG A 32 6.34 -13.60 0.56
CA ARG A 32 6.62 -14.99 0.94
C ARG A 32 7.76 -15.10 1.96
N PHE A 33 7.48 -15.85 3.01
CA PHE A 33 8.44 -16.25 4.04
C PHE A 33 8.79 -17.73 3.83
N LYS A 34 9.79 -18.00 2.98
CA LYS A 34 10.09 -19.36 2.49
C LYS A 34 10.33 -20.38 3.61
N ALA A 35 11.05 -20.00 4.68
CA ALA A 35 11.34 -20.93 5.78
C ALA A 35 10.12 -21.21 6.67
N ALA A 36 9.13 -20.30 6.68
CA ALA A 36 7.89 -20.43 7.42
C ALA A 36 6.75 -21.02 6.56
N ASP A 37 6.99 -21.25 5.26
CA ASP A 37 5.99 -21.64 4.27
C ASP A 37 4.71 -20.77 4.33
N ARG A 38 4.92 -19.45 4.55
CA ARG A 38 3.84 -18.50 4.76
C ARG A 38 3.75 -17.50 3.62
N LEU A 39 2.53 -17.30 3.16
CA LEU A 39 2.17 -16.34 2.12
C LEU A 39 1.25 -15.27 2.71
N ILE A 40 1.68 -14.02 2.57
CA ILE A 40 0.90 -12.83 2.89
C ILE A 40 0.69 -12.04 1.60
N ILE A 41 -0.50 -11.50 1.42
CA ILE A 41 -0.88 -10.60 0.34
C ILE A 41 -1.18 -9.24 0.97
N ILE A 42 -0.63 -8.17 0.40
CA ILE A 42 -0.97 -6.81 0.81
C ILE A 42 -1.78 -6.19 -0.32
N ASP A 43 -3.01 -5.81 0.01
CA ASP A 43 -4.08 -5.32 -0.83
C ASP A 43 -4.55 -6.30 -1.93
N ALA A 44 -5.80 -6.10 -2.31
CA ALA A 44 -6.55 -6.94 -3.25
C ALA A 44 -7.05 -6.13 -4.45
N GLY A 45 -6.24 -5.19 -4.95
CA GLY A 45 -6.50 -4.48 -6.19
C GLY A 45 -6.50 -5.41 -7.41
N SER A 46 -6.63 -4.88 -8.62
CA SER A 46 -6.81 -5.72 -9.80
C SER A 46 -5.64 -6.69 -10.05
N GLY A 47 -4.45 -6.40 -9.53
CA GLY A 47 -3.28 -7.29 -9.62
C GLY A 47 -3.46 -8.64 -8.93
N ILE A 48 -4.36 -8.76 -7.94
CA ILE A 48 -4.61 -10.01 -7.24
C ILE A 48 -5.18 -11.12 -8.17
N ARG A 49 -5.82 -10.73 -9.28
CA ARG A 49 -6.31 -11.68 -10.29
C ARG A 49 -5.17 -12.52 -10.86
N GLU A 50 -4.08 -11.88 -11.25
CA GLU A 50 -2.91 -12.59 -11.79
C GLU A 50 -2.18 -13.40 -10.72
N LEU A 51 -2.08 -12.88 -9.49
CA LEU A 51 -1.58 -13.65 -8.35
C LEU A 51 -2.44 -14.90 -8.12
N GLY A 52 -3.77 -14.78 -8.16
CA GLY A 52 -4.69 -15.91 -8.03
C GLY A 52 -4.43 -16.99 -9.08
N ASN A 53 -4.29 -16.61 -10.35
CA ASN A 53 -3.94 -17.52 -11.45
C ASN A 53 -2.59 -18.22 -11.21
N TYR A 54 -1.60 -17.49 -10.73
CA TYR A 54 -0.30 -18.04 -10.36
C TYR A 54 -0.42 -19.05 -9.23
N MET A 55 -1.18 -18.75 -8.17
CA MET A 55 -1.41 -19.66 -7.04
C MET A 55 -2.13 -20.94 -7.46
N MET A 56 -3.08 -20.86 -8.40
CA MET A 56 -3.78 -22.04 -8.94
C MET A 56 -2.82 -23.01 -9.62
N SER A 57 -1.80 -22.52 -10.30
CA SER A 57 -0.85 -23.37 -11.03
C SER A 57 0.37 -23.77 -10.21
N HIS A 58 0.75 -23.03 -9.16
CA HIS A 58 2.00 -23.23 -8.43
C HIS A 58 1.81 -23.64 -6.96
N ASP A 59 0.75 -23.16 -6.30
CA ASP A 59 0.53 -23.42 -4.88
C ASP A 59 -0.54 -24.52 -4.68
N LEU A 60 -1.67 -24.45 -5.35
CA LEU A 60 -2.74 -25.47 -5.23
C LEU A 60 -2.26 -26.92 -5.48
N PRO A 61 -1.37 -27.21 -6.44
CA PRO A 61 -0.84 -28.57 -6.62
C PRO A 61 -0.02 -29.11 -5.43
N LYS A 62 0.43 -28.22 -4.52
CA LYS A 62 1.16 -28.60 -3.29
C LYS A 62 0.23 -28.89 -2.12
N GLY A 63 -1.03 -28.47 -2.20
CA GLY A 63 -2.04 -28.64 -1.16
C GLY A 63 -3.05 -27.50 -1.12
N PRO A 64 -4.01 -27.57 -0.20
CA PRO A 64 -5.01 -26.51 -0.02
C PRO A 64 -4.36 -25.15 0.24
N ILE A 65 -4.83 -24.13 -0.48
CA ILE A 65 -4.30 -22.76 -0.34
C ILE A 65 -4.65 -22.20 1.04
N ARG A 66 -3.63 -21.65 1.71
CA ARG A 66 -3.77 -20.90 2.96
C ARG A 66 -3.04 -19.58 2.77
N THR A 67 -3.74 -18.46 2.98
CA THR A 67 -3.14 -17.13 2.81
C THR A 67 -3.78 -16.11 3.73
N GLU A 68 -3.07 -15.04 3.95
CA GLU A 68 -3.53 -13.88 4.70
C GLU A 68 -3.48 -12.67 3.80
N ILE A 69 -4.57 -11.90 3.77
CA ILE A 69 -4.67 -10.64 3.02
C ILE A 69 -4.70 -9.51 4.06
N TYR A 70 -3.77 -8.59 3.98
CA TYR A 70 -3.70 -7.39 4.80
C TYR A 70 -4.10 -6.21 3.93
N LEU A 71 -5.29 -5.68 4.12
CA LEU A 71 -5.77 -4.50 3.42
C LEU A 71 -5.27 -3.25 4.14
N THR A 72 -4.63 -2.35 3.40
CA THR A 72 -4.22 -1.06 3.94
C THR A 72 -5.44 -0.21 4.26
N HIS A 73 -6.42 -0.21 3.38
CA HIS A 73 -7.74 0.39 3.51
C HIS A 73 -8.68 -0.18 2.44
N THR A 74 -9.91 0.35 2.32
CA THR A 74 -10.95 -0.24 1.47
C THR A 74 -11.38 0.65 0.30
N HIS A 75 -10.51 1.55 -0.20
CA HIS A 75 -10.76 2.16 -1.49
C HIS A 75 -10.78 1.11 -2.60
N TRP A 76 -11.50 1.39 -3.68
CA TRP A 76 -11.78 0.41 -4.73
C TRP A 76 -10.53 -0.20 -5.34
N ASP A 77 -9.53 0.58 -5.60
CA ASP A 77 -8.27 0.13 -6.20
C ASP A 77 -7.45 -0.81 -5.31
N HIS A 78 -7.77 -0.89 -4.01
CA HIS A 78 -7.19 -1.82 -3.04
C HIS A 78 -8.02 -3.08 -2.81
N ILE A 79 -9.29 -3.13 -3.27
CA ILE A 79 -10.19 -4.27 -3.01
C ILE A 79 -10.88 -4.81 -4.25
N MET A 80 -10.93 -4.08 -5.38
CA MET A 80 -11.75 -4.42 -6.55
C MET A 80 -11.38 -5.75 -7.21
N GLY A 81 -10.15 -6.20 -7.07
CA GLY A 81 -9.67 -7.45 -7.66
C GLY A 81 -10.08 -8.68 -6.88
N PHE A 82 -10.53 -8.54 -5.63
CA PHE A 82 -10.90 -9.65 -4.76
C PHE A 82 -11.93 -10.58 -5.39
N LEU A 83 -12.91 -10.04 -6.10
CA LEU A 83 -13.94 -10.82 -6.81
C LEU A 83 -13.37 -11.78 -7.87
N PHE A 84 -12.20 -11.45 -8.40
CA PHE A 84 -11.50 -12.18 -9.45
C PHE A 84 -10.31 -12.99 -8.92
N PHE A 85 -10.17 -13.08 -7.61
CA PHE A 85 -9.15 -13.90 -6.95
C PHE A 85 -9.60 -15.35 -6.93
N THR A 86 -9.19 -16.12 -7.95
CA THR A 86 -9.65 -17.50 -8.18
C THR A 86 -9.66 -18.39 -6.93
N PRO A 87 -8.68 -18.30 -5.99
CA PRO A 87 -8.70 -19.14 -4.79
C PRO A 87 -9.96 -19.05 -3.92
N ILE A 88 -10.72 -17.95 -3.95
CA ILE A 88 -11.97 -17.82 -3.17
C ILE A 88 -13.07 -18.82 -3.63
N TYR A 89 -12.95 -19.34 -4.84
CA TYR A 89 -13.89 -20.30 -5.44
C TYR A 89 -13.43 -21.76 -5.29
N ILE A 90 -12.31 -22.01 -4.62
CA ILE A 90 -11.71 -23.34 -4.51
C ILE A 90 -12.00 -23.93 -3.13
N PRO A 91 -12.73 -25.07 -3.06
CA PRO A 91 -13.00 -25.76 -1.80
C PRO A 91 -11.70 -26.11 -1.05
N GLY A 92 -11.72 -25.91 0.28
CA GLY A 92 -10.57 -26.16 1.16
C GLY A 92 -9.57 -25.02 1.24
N THR A 93 -9.73 -23.96 0.43
CA THR A 93 -8.96 -22.71 0.60
C THR A 93 -9.36 -22.00 1.89
N LYS A 94 -8.36 -21.50 2.64
CA LYS A 94 -8.57 -20.71 3.86
C LYS A 94 -7.88 -19.36 3.73
N ILE A 95 -8.64 -18.30 3.95
CA ILE A 95 -8.17 -16.93 3.81
C ILE A 95 -8.51 -16.17 5.09
N LYS A 96 -7.53 -15.45 5.64
CA LYS A 96 -7.76 -14.43 6.66
C LYS A 96 -7.60 -13.07 6.03
N ILE A 97 -8.59 -12.20 6.22
CA ILE A 97 -8.54 -10.82 5.71
C ILE A 97 -8.48 -9.88 6.90
N TYR A 98 -7.39 -9.14 6.97
CA TYR A 98 -7.15 -8.12 7.98
C TYR A 98 -7.34 -6.73 7.36
N ALA A 99 -8.05 -5.84 8.03
CA ALA A 99 -8.21 -4.44 7.61
C ALA A 99 -8.35 -3.51 8.82
N PRO A 100 -8.08 -2.20 8.65
CA PRO A 100 -8.37 -1.22 9.68
C PRO A 100 -9.87 -1.21 10.01
N VAL A 101 -10.18 -1.00 11.29
CA VAL A 101 -11.56 -0.85 11.76
C VAL A 101 -12.15 0.43 11.15
N HIS A 102 -13.25 0.29 10.43
CA HIS A 102 -13.92 1.44 9.82
C HIS A 102 -14.71 2.26 10.85
N PHE A 103 -14.85 3.56 10.62
CA PHE A 103 -15.81 4.39 11.31
C PHE A 103 -17.21 4.07 10.81
N GLY A 104 -18.10 3.76 11.75
CA GLY A 104 -19.43 3.24 11.46
C GLY A 104 -19.46 1.73 11.66
N ASP A 105 -20.57 1.23 12.16
CA ASP A 105 -20.75 -0.17 12.59
C ASP A 105 -20.81 -1.18 11.41
N GLU A 106 -20.23 -0.86 10.26
CA GLU A 106 -20.23 -1.79 9.12
C GLU A 106 -19.06 -2.76 9.22
N PRO A 107 -19.32 -4.06 9.46
CA PRO A 107 -18.27 -5.06 9.52
C PRO A 107 -17.48 -5.17 8.21
N LEU A 108 -16.20 -5.46 8.29
CA LEU A 108 -15.34 -5.71 7.11
C LEU A 108 -15.94 -6.74 6.14
N GLU A 109 -16.61 -7.76 6.69
CA GLU A 109 -17.34 -8.75 5.90
C GLU A 109 -18.39 -8.12 4.98
N ASN A 110 -19.12 -7.10 5.44
CA ASN A 110 -20.12 -6.42 4.64
C ASN A 110 -19.48 -5.54 3.55
N VAL A 111 -18.38 -4.87 3.86
CA VAL A 111 -17.62 -4.06 2.89
C VAL A 111 -17.10 -4.94 1.76
N MET A 112 -16.47 -6.06 2.09
CA MET A 112 -15.95 -7.01 1.10
C MET A 112 -17.07 -7.75 0.38
N GLY A 113 -18.09 -8.19 1.11
CA GLY A 113 -19.24 -8.90 0.57
C GLY A 113 -20.20 -8.01 -0.23
N GLY A 114 -20.24 -6.72 0.04
CA GLY A 114 -21.05 -5.76 -0.72
C GLY A 114 -20.67 -5.72 -2.20
N GLN A 115 -19.42 -5.98 -2.54
CA GLN A 115 -18.97 -6.11 -3.92
C GLN A 115 -19.57 -7.35 -4.62
N LEU A 116 -19.92 -8.40 -3.85
CA LEU A 116 -20.55 -9.64 -4.31
C LEU A 116 -22.07 -9.55 -4.35
N ALA A 117 -22.64 -8.34 -4.32
CA ALA A 117 -24.06 -8.14 -4.52
C ALA A 117 -24.46 -8.58 -5.94
N TYR A 118 -25.49 -9.42 -6.06
CA TYR A 118 -25.92 -9.99 -7.34
C TYR A 118 -26.23 -8.96 -8.43
N ARG A 119 -26.51 -7.73 -8.02
CA ARG A 119 -26.68 -6.60 -8.96
C ARG A 119 -25.41 -6.24 -9.72
N TYR A 120 -24.24 -6.48 -9.13
CA TYR A 120 -22.93 -6.09 -9.67
C TYR A 120 -22.09 -7.29 -10.07
N PHE A 121 -22.28 -8.43 -9.40
CA PHE A 121 -21.49 -9.64 -9.63
C PHE A 121 -22.37 -10.90 -9.57
N PRO A 122 -22.16 -11.91 -10.45
CA PRO A 122 -23.08 -13.06 -10.59
C PRO A 122 -22.91 -14.12 -9.48
N VAL A 123 -21.94 -13.97 -8.58
CA VAL A 123 -21.70 -14.88 -7.44
C VAL A 123 -21.90 -14.09 -6.15
N ARG A 124 -22.65 -14.64 -5.21
CA ARG A 124 -22.87 -14.06 -3.89
C ARG A 124 -21.78 -14.51 -2.93
N GLN A 125 -21.56 -13.75 -1.86
CA GLN A 125 -20.60 -14.11 -0.80
C GLN A 125 -20.90 -15.51 -0.22
N ALA A 126 -22.18 -15.85 0.00
CA ALA A 126 -22.59 -17.16 0.53
C ALA A 126 -22.33 -18.33 -0.43
N GLU A 127 -21.98 -18.08 -1.68
CA GLU A 127 -21.67 -19.09 -2.71
C GLU A 127 -20.15 -19.29 -2.87
N LEU A 128 -19.32 -18.56 -2.12
CA LEU A 128 -17.87 -18.75 -2.11
C LEU A 128 -17.54 -20.14 -1.51
N ALA A 129 -16.59 -20.84 -2.13
CA ALA A 129 -16.21 -22.18 -1.71
C ALA A 129 -15.09 -22.20 -0.67
N SER A 130 -14.40 -21.08 -0.47
CA SER A 130 -13.34 -20.91 0.52
C SER A 130 -13.90 -20.55 1.91
N GLU A 131 -13.13 -20.87 2.95
CA GLU A 131 -13.37 -20.36 4.30
C GLU A 131 -12.68 -19.02 4.44
N ILE A 132 -13.44 -17.94 4.70
CA ILE A 132 -12.90 -16.60 4.87
C ILE A 132 -13.19 -16.12 6.29
N GLU A 133 -12.14 -15.65 6.97
CA GLU A 133 -12.22 -15.01 8.29
C GLU A 133 -11.86 -13.54 8.14
N TYR A 134 -12.72 -12.64 8.63
CA TYR A 134 -12.51 -11.20 8.60
C TYR A 134 -12.07 -10.71 9.98
N ILE A 135 -10.99 -9.95 10.05
CA ILE A 135 -10.33 -9.58 11.30
C ILE A 135 -10.02 -8.07 11.29
N ASP A 136 -10.55 -7.39 12.28
CA ASP A 136 -10.24 -5.99 12.50
C ASP A 136 -8.81 -5.81 12.99
N LEU A 137 -8.07 -4.89 12.36
CA LEU A 137 -6.69 -4.58 12.71
C LEU A 137 -6.57 -3.11 13.12
N LYS A 138 -5.80 -2.85 14.16
CA LYS A 138 -5.48 -1.50 14.64
C LYS A 138 -3.99 -1.26 14.63
N GLU A 139 -3.59 -0.02 14.87
CA GLU A 139 -2.18 0.31 15.14
C GLU A 139 -1.67 -0.51 16.32
N GLY A 140 -0.51 -1.14 16.14
CA GLY A 140 0.08 -1.98 17.17
C GLY A 140 1.25 -2.83 16.68
N ARG A 141 1.71 -3.71 17.56
CA ARG A 141 2.78 -4.68 17.26
C ARG A 141 2.30 -6.08 17.56
N PHE A 142 2.45 -6.99 16.61
CA PHE A 142 1.89 -8.34 16.62
C PHE A 142 2.96 -9.36 16.30
N ASP A 143 3.06 -10.40 17.11
CA ASP A 143 3.83 -11.62 16.80
C ASP A 143 2.94 -12.53 15.95
N LEU A 144 3.29 -12.68 14.68
CA LEU A 144 2.55 -13.54 13.75
C LEU A 144 2.97 -15.01 13.84
N GLY A 145 3.92 -15.35 14.70
CA GLY A 145 4.57 -16.65 14.77
C GLY A 145 5.72 -16.79 13.77
N ASP A 146 6.40 -17.93 13.78
CA ASP A 146 7.49 -18.27 12.87
C ASP A 146 8.64 -17.24 12.82
N GLY A 147 8.77 -16.39 13.83
CA GLY A 147 9.75 -15.31 13.90
C GLY A 147 9.39 -14.09 13.04
N ILE A 148 8.13 -13.95 12.64
CA ILE A 148 7.61 -12.82 11.89
C ILE A 148 6.94 -11.84 12.84
N MET A 149 7.48 -10.63 12.94
CA MET A 149 6.86 -9.52 13.67
C MET A 149 6.22 -8.55 12.70
N LEU A 150 4.98 -8.16 12.98
CA LEU A 150 4.26 -7.11 12.28
C LEU A 150 4.08 -5.91 13.19
N THR A 151 4.42 -4.73 12.71
CA THR A 151 4.02 -3.45 13.30
C THR A 151 3.14 -2.71 12.31
N THR A 152 2.06 -2.13 12.80
CA THR A 152 1.11 -1.35 11.99
C THR A 152 1.10 0.10 12.47
N LYS A 153 0.90 1.05 11.55
CA LYS A 153 0.85 2.48 11.82
C LYS A 153 -0.25 3.13 10.99
N TYR A 154 -1.11 3.96 11.61
CA TYR A 154 -2.03 4.80 10.83
C TYR A 154 -1.26 5.86 10.05
N LEU A 155 -1.62 5.98 8.79
CA LEU A 155 -1.07 6.92 7.81
C LEU A 155 -2.06 8.06 7.57
N ASN A 156 -1.56 9.17 6.99
CA ASN A 156 -2.39 10.32 6.68
C ASN A 156 -3.12 10.14 5.34
N HIS A 157 -4.33 9.60 5.42
CA HIS A 157 -5.20 9.39 4.27
C HIS A 157 -6.65 9.69 4.67
N PRO A 158 -7.54 10.13 3.74
CA PRO A 158 -8.94 10.46 4.06
C PRO A 158 -9.74 9.32 4.70
N LEU A 159 -9.42 8.07 4.35
CA LEU A 159 -9.92 6.87 5.03
C LEU A 159 -8.84 6.31 5.95
N LEU A 160 -9.21 5.65 7.05
CA LEU A 160 -8.22 4.98 7.90
C LEU A 160 -7.38 4.02 7.07
N CYS A 161 -6.10 4.33 6.96
CA CYS A 161 -5.11 3.56 6.19
C CYS A 161 -4.00 3.08 7.11
N LEU A 162 -3.61 1.81 7.00
CA LEU A 162 -2.51 1.22 7.76
C LEU A 162 -1.28 1.01 6.87
N GLY A 163 -0.15 1.51 7.33
CA GLY A 163 1.16 1.04 6.92
C GLY A 163 1.54 -0.25 7.65
N TYR A 164 2.32 -1.10 7.00
CA TYR A 164 2.78 -2.38 7.52
C TYR A 164 4.30 -2.42 7.59
N ARG A 165 4.85 -2.83 8.74
CA ARG A 165 6.27 -3.11 8.94
C ARG A 165 6.43 -4.57 9.33
N PHE A 166 7.04 -5.37 8.45
CA PHE A 166 7.38 -6.76 8.69
C PHE A 166 8.86 -6.89 9.03
N GLU A 167 9.15 -7.52 10.15
CA GLU A 167 10.50 -7.86 10.58
C GLU A 167 10.65 -9.39 10.59
N TYR A 168 11.66 -9.91 9.86
CA TYR A 168 11.90 -11.34 9.75
C TYR A 168 13.37 -11.61 9.40
N ALA A 169 14.02 -12.51 10.16
CA ALA A 169 15.42 -12.92 9.94
C ALA A 169 16.40 -11.74 9.83
N GLY A 170 16.20 -10.70 10.63
CA GLY A 170 17.05 -9.50 10.64
C GLY A 170 16.83 -8.56 9.46
N LYS A 171 15.79 -8.77 8.65
CA LYS A 171 15.37 -7.91 7.54
C LYS A 171 14.09 -7.18 7.88
N VAL A 172 13.97 -5.96 7.35
CA VAL A 172 12.83 -5.07 7.58
C VAL A 172 12.24 -4.64 6.24
N PHE A 173 10.95 -4.94 6.06
CA PHE A 173 10.14 -4.47 4.95
C PHE A 173 9.01 -3.60 5.44
N CYS A 174 8.81 -2.44 4.82
CA CYS A 174 7.73 -1.52 5.16
C CYS A 174 6.90 -1.13 3.94
N THR A 175 5.60 -0.89 4.19
CA THR A 175 4.70 -0.21 3.26
C THR A 175 4.19 1.09 3.87
N ALA A 176 4.11 2.12 3.07
CA ALA A 176 3.43 3.37 3.35
C ALA A 176 2.61 3.73 2.10
N TYR A 177 1.55 2.93 1.86
CA TYR A 177 0.61 3.14 0.76
C TYR A 177 -0.38 4.23 1.17
N ASP A 178 -0.91 4.91 0.19
CA ASP A 178 -1.92 5.94 0.32
C ASP A 178 -1.71 6.83 1.56
N THR A 179 -0.79 7.76 1.39
CA THR A 179 -0.43 8.70 2.45
C THR A 179 0.06 10.01 1.86
N GLU A 180 -0.30 11.10 2.49
CA GLU A 180 0.32 12.40 2.25
C GLU A 180 0.99 12.92 3.54
N PRO A 181 1.92 13.87 3.47
CA PRO A 181 2.47 14.48 4.68
C PRO A 181 1.37 15.16 5.50
N PHE A 182 1.45 15.02 6.82
CA PHE A 182 0.62 15.84 7.71
C PHE A 182 0.97 17.29 7.51
N GLN A 183 -0.04 18.13 7.46
CA GLN A 183 0.10 19.58 7.24
C GLN A 183 -0.62 20.37 8.34
N ASN A 184 -0.20 21.63 8.49
CA ASN A 184 -0.90 22.58 9.33
C ASN A 184 -2.21 23.00 8.62
N PHE A 185 -3.36 22.80 9.28
CA PHE A 185 -4.67 23.20 8.76
C PHE A 185 -5.08 24.60 9.19
N PHE A 186 -4.32 25.25 10.08
CA PHE A 186 -4.60 26.61 10.53
C PHE A 186 -3.99 27.63 9.59
N CYS A 187 -4.59 28.80 9.53
CA CYS A 187 -4.06 29.92 8.75
C CYS A 187 -2.67 30.33 9.27
N THR A 188 -1.70 30.42 8.38
CA THR A 188 -0.32 30.82 8.70
C THR A 188 0.04 32.21 8.17
N ASP A 189 -0.90 32.90 7.49
CA ASP A 189 -0.71 34.25 6.96
C ASP A 189 -1.11 35.27 8.03
N PRO A 190 -0.15 36.06 8.59
CA PRO A 190 -0.44 37.06 9.62
C PRO A 190 -1.38 38.19 9.17
N ASP A 191 -1.49 38.41 7.87
CA ASP A 191 -2.35 39.43 7.28
C ASP A 191 -3.80 38.93 7.05
N ASP A 192 -4.06 37.64 7.22
CA ASP A 192 -5.41 37.05 7.09
C ASP A 192 -6.21 37.26 8.40
N PRO A 193 -7.48 37.72 8.32
CA PRO A 193 -8.34 37.91 9.50
C PRO A 193 -8.59 36.65 10.36
N SER A 194 -8.37 35.45 9.81
CA SER A 194 -8.49 34.18 10.52
C SER A 194 -7.19 33.72 11.20
N TYR A 195 -6.11 34.48 11.08
CA TYR A 195 -4.83 34.14 11.67
C TYR A 195 -4.87 34.17 13.19
N ASP A 196 -4.39 33.09 13.80
CA ASP A 196 -4.13 33.00 15.23
C ASP A 196 -2.70 32.42 15.41
N GLU A 197 -1.81 33.18 16.00
CA GLU A 197 -0.41 32.80 16.15
C GLU A 197 -0.21 31.52 16.94
N ILE A 198 -1.01 31.29 17.98
CA ILE A 198 -0.93 30.10 18.81
C ILE A 198 -1.40 28.89 17.99
N MET A 199 -2.57 28.97 17.35
CA MET A 199 -3.10 27.86 16.53
C MET A 199 -2.19 27.54 15.35
N ALA A 200 -1.63 28.56 14.70
CA ALA A 200 -0.68 28.36 13.60
C ALA A 200 0.60 27.65 14.06
N SER A 201 1.15 28.05 15.22
CA SER A 201 2.34 27.44 15.81
C SER A 201 2.08 26.00 16.29
N ASP A 202 0.98 25.78 17.00
CA ASP A 202 0.61 24.46 17.51
C ASP A 202 0.29 23.47 16.37
N GLY A 203 -0.37 23.96 15.32
CA GLY A 203 -0.65 23.18 14.12
C GLY A 203 0.61 22.76 13.37
N GLU A 204 1.59 23.64 13.22
CA GLU A 204 2.88 23.34 12.60
C GLU A 204 3.66 22.29 13.40
N GLN A 205 3.68 22.46 14.73
CA GLN A 205 4.34 21.50 15.63
C GLN A 205 3.67 20.14 15.58
N ALA A 206 2.33 20.08 15.60
CA ALA A 206 1.59 18.84 15.52
C ALA A 206 1.82 18.10 14.20
N ALA A 207 1.79 18.82 13.07
CA ALA A 207 2.06 18.25 11.76
C ALA A 207 3.48 17.66 11.69
N LYS A 208 4.47 18.39 12.21
CA LYS A 208 5.86 17.94 12.27
C LYS A 208 6.00 16.66 13.09
N GLU A 209 5.44 16.63 14.31
CA GLU A 209 5.49 15.45 15.20
C GLU A 209 4.85 14.22 14.55
N GLN A 210 3.70 14.38 13.88
CA GLN A 210 3.05 13.26 13.18
C GLN A 210 3.90 12.74 12.02
N ASN A 211 4.52 13.62 11.23
CA ASN A 211 5.43 13.22 10.15
C ASN A 211 6.66 12.47 10.71
N GLU A 212 7.24 12.94 11.82
CA GLU A 212 8.36 12.27 12.50
C GLU A 212 7.97 10.87 13.01
N LEU A 213 6.75 10.69 13.51
CA LEU A 213 6.23 9.38 13.94
C LEU A 213 6.07 8.41 12.77
N VAL A 214 5.62 8.89 11.61
CA VAL A 214 5.54 8.07 10.38
C VAL A 214 6.94 7.72 9.89
N GLU A 215 7.89 8.65 9.89
CA GLU A 215 9.28 8.37 9.51
C GLU A 215 9.95 7.37 10.47
N ALA A 216 9.71 7.49 11.77
CA ALA A 216 10.21 6.54 12.77
C ALA A 216 9.65 5.12 12.54
N PHE A 217 8.41 4.98 12.06
CA PHE A 217 7.79 3.71 11.77
C PHE A 217 8.56 2.90 10.70
N PHE A 218 9.06 3.53 9.64
CA PHE A 218 9.84 2.86 8.61
C PHE A 218 11.36 3.06 8.73
N ALA A 219 11.84 3.61 9.86
CA ALA A 219 13.27 3.86 10.05
C ALA A 219 14.11 2.60 9.86
N GLY A 220 15.22 2.74 9.13
CA GLY A 220 16.18 1.70 8.86
C GLY A 220 15.67 0.51 8.03
N ALA A 221 14.54 0.65 7.34
CA ALA A 221 13.99 -0.42 6.52
C ALA A 221 14.97 -0.85 5.41
N ASP A 222 15.08 -2.16 5.18
CA ASP A 222 15.82 -2.70 4.03
C ASP A 222 15.09 -2.38 2.71
N LEU A 223 13.74 -2.32 2.77
CA LEU A 223 12.89 -1.89 1.66
C LEU A 223 11.68 -1.14 2.22
N LEU A 224 11.41 0.02 1.67
CA LEU A 224 10.17 0.76 1.83
C LEU A 224 9.48 0.87 0.48
N ILE A 225 8.19 0.51 0.43
CA ILE A 225 7.32 0.82 -0.71
C ILE A 225 6.43 1.97 -0.27
N TYR A 226 6.53 3.10 -0.96
CA TYR A 226 5.88 4.35 -0.55
C TYR A 226 5.03 4.94 -1.68
N ASP A 227 3.85 5.43 -1.32
CA ASP A 227 2.98 6.19 -2.22
C ASP A 227 3.69 7.42 -2.78
N ALA A 228 3.73 7.54 -4.08
CA ALA A 228 4.35 8.66 -4.76
C ALA A 228 3.71 8.86 -6.14
N GLN A 229 2.61 9.60 -6.19
CA GLN A 229 1.85 9.83 -7.42
C GLN A 229 2.32 11.07 -8.19
N TYR A 230 2.78 12.11 -7.48
CA TYR A 230 2.92 13.46 -8.02
C TYR A 230 4.35 13.97 -7.94
N THR A 231 4.70 14.89 -8.85
CA THR A 231 5.79 15.82 -8.59
C THR A 231 5.35 16.83 -7.52
N GLN A 232 6.29 17.46 -6.81
CA GLN A 232 5.95 18.50 -5.81
C GLN A 232 5.13 19.65 -6.43
N LYS A 233 5.39 19.96 -7.70
CA LYS A 233 4.63 20.99 -8.42
C LYS A 233 3.17 20.58 -8.64
N GLU A 234 2.93 19.35 -9.07
CA GLU A 234 1.57 18.82 -9.26
C GLU A 234 0.84 18.75 -7.92
N TYR A 235 1.51 18.24 -6.87
CA TYR A 235 0.96 18.16 -5.53
C TYR A 235 0.51 19.54 -5.02
N ASN A 236 1.39 20.54 -5.05
CA ASN A 236 1.09 21.89 -4.57
C ASN A 236 0.00 22.59 -5.39
N SER A 237 -0.19 22.23 -6.67
CA SER A 237 -1.14 22.93 -7.54
C SER A 237 -2.60 22.56 -7.25
N SER A 238 -2.90 21.28 -6.93
CA SER A 238 -4.30 20.83 -6.84
C SER A 238 -4.50 19.47 -6.14
N LYS A 239 -3.44 18.91 -5.51
CA LYS A 239 -3.50 17.54 -4.97
C LYS A 239 -3.35 17.46 -3.45
N VAL A 240 -3.16 18.59 -2.79
CA VAL A 240 -3.15 18.69 -1.32
C VAL A 240 -4.52 18.23 -0.78
N GLY A 241 -4.51 17.35 0.21
CA GLY A 241 -5.72 16.77 0.82
C GLY A 241 -6.29 15.58 0.07
N TRP A 242 -5.62 15.09 -0.99
CA TRP A 242 -6.04 13.89 -1.74
C TRP A 242 -5.55 12.58 -1.11
N GLY A 243 -4.66 12.67 -0.11
CA GLY A 243 -4.13 11.50 0.60
C GLY A 243 -2.97 10.80 -0.11
N HIS A 244 -2.26 11.50 -1.02
CA HIS A 244 -1.14 10.95 -1.78
C HIS A 244 0.06 11.90 -1.77
N SER A 245 1.26 11.32 -1.86
CA SER A 245 2.53 12.04 -1.73
C SER A 245 3.15 12.46 -3.07
N SER A 246 4.09 13.41 -2.97
CA SER A 246 5.02 13.71 -4.05
C SER A 246 6.26 12.80 -4.01
N PHE A 247 6.90 12.62 -5.17
CA PHE A 247 8.18 11.90 -5.27
C PHE A 247 9.23 12.52 -4.36
N GLU A 248 9.30 13.85 -4.34
CA GLU A 248 10.25 14.61 -3.54
C GLU A 248 10.06 14.37 -2.04
N HIS A 249 8.80 14.34 -1.57
CA HIS A 249 8.49 14.06 -0.17
C HIS A 249 8.88 12.61 0.20
N ALA A 250 8.45 11.63 -0.59
CA ALA A 250 8.75 10.21 -0.34
C ALA A 250 10.26 9.95 -0.24
N ILE A 251 11.06 10.53 -1.17
CA ILE A 251 12.51 10.39 -1.18
C ILE A 251 13.13 11.08 0.04
N ALA A 252 12.69 12.29 0.37
CA ALA A 252 13.22 13.03 1.52
C ALA A 252 12.93 12.31 2.85
N ALA A 253 11.71 11.78 3.03
CA ALA A 253 11.32 11.01 4.19
C ALA A 253 12.15 9.70 4.32
N ALA A 254 12.30 8.96 3.22
CA ALA A 254 13.12 7.74 3.20
C ALA A 254 14.59 8.00 3.55
N LYS A 255 15.17 9.12 3.05
CA LYS A 255 16.55 9.53 3.39
C LYS A 255 16.69 9.87 4.87
N ARG A 256 15.77 10.68 5.45
CA ARG A 256 15.82 11.01 6.87
C ARG A 256 15.69 9.78 7.76
N ALA A 257 14.86 8.83 7.35
CA ALA A 257 14.65 7.58 8.06
C ALA A 257 15.77 6.53 7.86
N GLY A 258 16.77 6.78 7.02
CA GLY A 258 17.86 5.85 6.75
C GLY A 258 17.40 4.57 6.04
N VAL A 259 16.40 4.66 5.18
CA VAL A 259 15.89 3.55 4.36
C VAL A 259 16.93 3.17 3.31
N LYS A 260 17.20 1.88 3.14
CA LYS A 260 18.21 1.41 2.18
C LYS A 260 17.70 1.44 0.74
N ARG A 261 16.47 0.93 0.52
CA ARG A 261 15.82 0.89 -0.80
C ARG A 261 14.42 1.45 -0.72
N LEU A 262 14.09 2.37 -1.62
CA LEU A 262 12.77 2.99 -1.74
C LEU A 262 12.17 2.65 -3.10
N ALA A 263 11.00 1.99 -3.11
CA ALA A 263 10.18 1.82 -4.28
C ALA A 263 9.11 2.93 -4.31
N LEU A 264 9.14 3.79 -5.31
CA LEU A 264 8.08 4.76 -5.61
C LEU A 264 6.92 4.00 -6.25
N PHE A 265 5.75 4.09 -5.65
CA PHE A 265 4.62 3.20 -5.88
C PHE A 265 3.32 3.98 -6.08
N HIS A 266 2.24 3.31 -6.42
CA HIS A 266 0.91 3.89 -6.56
C HIS A 266 0.83 4.93 -7.69
N HIS A 267 1.35 4.56 -8.88
CA HIS A 267 1.48 5.47 -10.02
C HIS A 267 0.13 6.04 -10.44
N GLU A 268 0.09 7.36 -10.68
CA GLU A 268 -1.11 8.03 -11.16
C GLU A 268 -1.66 7.36 -12.44
N PRO A 269 -2.98 7.15 -12.58
CA PRO A 269 -3.57 6.42 -13.71
C PRO A 269 -3.17 6.92 -15.09
N VAL A 270 -3.01 8.23 -15.23
CA VAL A 270 -2.66 8.87 -16.52
C VAL A 270 -1.16 8.93 -16.80
N ARG A 271 -0.31 8.58 -15.81
CA ARG A 271 1.14 8.61 -15.96
C ARG A 271 1.60 7.53 -16.94
N THR A 272 2.21 7.95 -18.05
CA THR A 272 2.71 7.04 -19.07
C THR A 272 4.07 6.43 -18.72
N ASP A 273 4.42 5.33 -19.40
CA ASP A 273 5.73 4.69 -19.25
C ASP A 273 6.89 5.66 -19.56
N SER A 274 6.74 6.48 -20.59
CA SER A 274 7.76 7.49 -20.98
C SER A 274 7.93 8.57 -19.90
N GLU A 275 6.85 9.03 -19.29
CA GLU A 275 6.93 10.00 -18.18
C GLU A 275 7.59 9.39 -16.95
N ILE A 276 7.32 8.10 -16.65
CA ILE A 276 8.00 7.40 -15.54
C ILE A 276 9.49 7.22 -15.86
N ASP A 277 9.86 7.00 -17.12
CA ASP A 277 11.27 6.93 -17.53
C ASP A 277 12.00 8.26 -17.28
N GLU A 278 11.39 9.38 -17.68
CA GLU A 278 11.94 10.71 -17.42
C GLU A 278 12.08 11.00 -15.91
N LEU A 279 11.07 10.61 -15.12
CA LEU A 279 11.10 10.74 -13.67
C LEU A 279 12.18 9.83 -13.04
N THR A 280 12.39 8.64 -13.61
CA THR A 280 13.46 7.72 -13.18
C THR A 280 14.84 8.35 -13.38
N GLU A 281 15.10 8.96 -14.53
CA GLU A 281 16.35 9.69 -14.78
C GLU A 281 16.56 10.82 -13.78
N LYS A 282 15.47 11.52 -13.42
CA LYS A 282 15.52 12.65 -12.48
C LYS A 282 15.73 12.21 -11.02
N TYR A 283 14.98 11.22 -10.54
CA TYR A 283 14.90 10.91 -9.11
C TYR A 283 15.72 9.70 -8.67
N CYS A 284 15.97 8.74 -9.57
CA CYS A 284 16.62 7.47 -9.21
C CYS A 284 18.16 7.51 -9.42
N ASN A 285 18.77 8.70 -9.36
CA ASN A 285 20.21 8.83 -9.45
C ASN A 285 20.83 9.17 -8.07
N PRO A 286 22.06 8.71 -7.77
CA PRO A 286 22.69 8.95 -6.47
C PRO A 286 22.89 10.43 -6.11
N GLY A 287 22.97 11.30 -7.10
CA GLY A 287 23.06 12.74 -6.86
C GLY A 287 21.82 13.32 -6.19
N TYR A 288 20.65 12.71 -6.43
CA TYR A 288 19.38 13.09 -5.82
C TYR A 288 19.05 12.22 -4.59
N SER A 289 19.13 10.90 -4.73
CA SER A 289 18.72 9.93 -3.70
C SER A 289 19.73 9.74 -2.56
N GLY A 290 20.99 10.13 -2.74
CA GLY A 290 22.04 9.90 -1.74
C GLY A 290 22.32 8.41 -1.55
N ASP A 291 22.38 7.97 -0.28
CA ASP A 291 22.65 6.56 0.07
C ASP A 291 21.41 5.64 -0.06
N THR A 292 20.23 6.20 -0.29
CA THR A 292 19.00 5.42 -0.52
C THR A 292 18.91 5.03 -1.99
N GLU A 293 18.84 3.73 -2.30
CA GLU A 293 18.55 3.25 -3.64
C GLU A 293 17.06 3.50 -3.97
N VAL A 294 16.78 4.43 -4.88
CA VAL A 294 15.42 4.80 -5.29
C VAL A 294 15.10 4.21 -6.65
N PHE A 295 13.92 3.62 -6.80
CA PHE A 295 13.43 3.09 -8.07
C PHE A 295 11.89 3.20 -8.17
N PHE A 296 11.37 3.24 -9.38
CA PHE A 296 9.93 3.13 -9.63
C PHE A 296 9.50 1.67 -9.62
N ALA A 297 8.46 1.37 -8.86
CA ALA A 297 7.86 0.04 -8.81
C ALA A 297 7.30 -0.38 -10.18
N ARG A 298 7.37 -1.67 -10.48
CA ARG A 298 6.88 -2.23 -11.75
C ARG A 298 6.22 -3.58 -11.50
N GLU A 299 5.13 -3.85 -12.21
CA GLU A 299 4.49 -5.18 -12.21
C GLU A 299 5.48 -6.27 -12.60
N GLY A 300 5.38 -7.41 -11.95
CA GLY A 300 6.26 -8.55 -12.14
C GLY A 300 7.63 -8.42 -11.46
N MET A 301 7.96 -7.26 -10.86
CA MET A 301 9.20 -7.08 -10.14
C MET A 301 9.26 -8.01 -8.92
N GLU A 302 10.36 -8.73 -8.79
CA GLU A 302 10.66 -9.60 -7.66
C GLU A 302 11.83 -9.01 -6.86
N ILE A 303 11.68 -8.93 -5.55
CA ILE A 303 12.67 -8.36 -4.64
C ILE A 303 12.95 -9.37 -3.54
N GLU A 304 14.20 -9.69 -3.30
CA GLU A 304 14.64 -10.57 -2.20
C GLU A 304 15.36 -9.75 -1.12
N LEU A 305 15.00 -9.99 0.16
CA LEU A 305 15.56 -9.35 1.36
C LEU A 305 16.29 -10.36 2.24
#